data_4d92f11d9f158b0717c3c3a52e6a561d
#
_entry.id   4d92f11d9f158b0717c3c3a52e6a561d
#
_cell.length_a   1.000
_cell.length_b   1.000
_cell.length_c   1.000
_cell.angle_alpha   90.00
_cell.angle_beta   90.00
_cell.angle_gamma   90.00
#
_symmetry.space_group_name_H-M   'P 1'
#
loop_
_entity.id
_entity.type
_entity.pdbx_description
1 polymer ?
#
loop_
_entity_poly.entity_id
_entity_poly.type
_entity_poly.pdbx_seq_one_letter_code
_entity_poly.pdbx_strand_id
1 'polypeptide(L)'
;MSLSLVFFYVIFYVSVSGTNKINTNDRPSIGVIRWDAWNLVNGQYDDISFYLHRALSPENFHYRIPFYASVLSPTNISFNGDLQSVMDLEILFAKHAGIDYWAFDTYCQFGINCTTNNTYCTQYYQQTSNQYCPRNPAYGLNLYLSSVYKSLLNFTLILLGSSPCDVTFQQHYIDLMKDSQFQTVLGGRPLLYLFQFDNAEANLCGGGWLGSGLVFQKFRQRAISQGLKNPYMVLMDFNVATVQSHASMLGFDAISTYALPGGTIDGTPFVELLHSAQQWWQSAHDIGAKMVPIAPTGWDPRPRAENPVPWVIEGPEHYIQPSVEELQELIRSGINFICQYNQTVEAQTIIIYAWNECSETSGSLIPSMGNGTLYIDTLSKILPMYC
;
A
#
# COMPACT_ATOMS: atom_id res chain seq x y z
N MET A 1 -6.99 78.43 -20.17
CA MET A 1 -6.94 77.04 -20.58
C MET A 1 -6.26 76.21 -19.45
N SER A 2 -7.10 75.58 -18.66
CA SER A 2 -6.63 74.79 -17.50
C SER A 2 -6.66 73.29 -17.88
N LEU A 3 -5.50 72.65 -17.86
CA LEU A 3 -5.38 71.20 -18.09
C LEU A 3 -5.56 70.50 -16.73
N SER A 4 -6.64 69.76 -16.59
CA SER A 4 -6.85 68.84 -15.45
C SER A 4 -6.17 67.51 -15.75
N LEU A 5 -5.16 67.13 -14.95
CA LEU A 5 -4.59 65.81 -14.94
C LEU A 5 -5.51 64.89 -14.12
N VAL A 6 -6.01 63.84 -14.75
CA VAL A 6 -6.73 62.74 -14.10
C VAL A 6 -5.74 61.66 -13.77
N PHE A 7 -5.49 61.40 -12.48
CA PHE A 7 -4.71 60.25 -12.01
C PHE A 7 -5.59 59.00 -11.92
N PHE A 8 -5.31 57.98 -12.70
CA PHE A 8 -5.90 56.66 -12.52
C PHE A 8 -5.09 55.90 -11.45
N TYR A 9 -5.72 55.62 -10.31
CA TYR A 9 -5.20 54.67 -9.34
C TYR A 9 -5.58 53.25 -9.77
N VAL A 10 -4.59 52.46 -10.18
CA VAL A 10 -4.73 51.01 -10.37
C VAL A 10 -4.50 50.36 -9.01
N ILE A 11 -5.59 49.86 -8.39
CA ILE A 11 -5.52 49.10 -7.14
C ILE A 11 -5.22 47.64 -7.55
N PHE A 12 -3.98 47.17 -7.28
CA PHE A 12 -3.63 45.75 -7.35
C PHE A 12 -4.22 45.05 -6.12
N TYR A 13 -5.26 44.26 -6.31
CA TYR A 13 -5.64 43.26 -5.32
C TYR A 13 -4.60 42.12 -5.34
N VAL A 14 -3.68 42.11 -4.40
CA VAL A 14 -2.86 40.94 -4.10
C VAL A 14 -3.77 39.97 -3.35
N SER A 15 -4.24 38.96 -4.06
CA SER A 15 -4.88 37.80 -3.44
C SER A 15 -3.82 37.03 -2.65
N VAL A 16 -3.77 37.25 -1.35
CA VAL A 16 -2.99 36.41 -0.44
C VAL A 16 -3.73 35.08 -0.37
N SER A 17 -3.27 34.10 -1.16
CA SER A 17 -3.67 32.70 -0.97
C SER A 17 -3.24 32.31 0.44
N GLY A 18 -4.22 32.07 1.31
CA GLY A 18 -3.96 31.60 2.66
C GLY A 18 -3.21 30.28 2.58
N THR A 19 -1.93 30.30 2.91
CA THR A 19 -1.19 29.10 3.25
C THR A 19 -1.87 28.51 4.49
N ASN A 20 -2.57 27.39 4.32
CA ASN A 20 -3.00 26.58 5.45
C ASN A 20 -1.73 26.28 6.26
N LYS A 21 -1.56 26.94 7.41
CA LYS A 21 -0.53 26.56 8.37
C LYS A 21 -0.87 25.15 8.81
N ILE A 22 -0.13 24.16 8.29
CA ILE A 22 -0.12 22.81 8.84
C ILE A 22 0.31 22.97 10.29
N ASN A 23 -0.47 22.41 11.19
CA ASN A 23 -0.15 22.41 12.60
C ASN A 23 1.13 21.56 12.75
N THR A 24 2.28 22.19 12.99
CA THR A 24 3.59 21.54 13.04
C THR A 24 3.73 20.54 14.21
N ASN A 25 2.66 20.33 14.97
CA ASN A 25 2.60 19.40 16.09
C ASN A 25 1.94 18.06 15.71
N ASP A 26 1.49 17.87 14.48
CA ASP A 26 0.85 16.63 14.08
C ASP A 26 1.89 15.67 13.48
N ARG A 27 1.99 14.49 14.05
CA ARG A 27 2.81 13.40 13.54
C ARG A 27 2.27 12.94 12.18
N PRO A 28 3.12 12.72 11.14
CA PRO A 28 2.68 12.05 9.92
C PRO A 28 2.07 10.69 10.22
N SER A 29 1.03 10.32 9.49
CA SER A 29 0.42 9.00 9.65
C SER A 29 1.28 7.91 9.01
N ILE A 30 1.34 6.76 9.65
CA ILE A 30 2.17 5.61 9.27
C ILE A 30 1.26 4.49 8.76
N GLY A 31 1.31 4.24 7.46
CA GLY A 31 0.64 3.11 6.83
C GLY A 31 1.57 1.94 6.60
N VAL A 32 1.01 0.75 6.53
CA VAL A 32 1.75 -0.47 6.18
C VAL A 32 0.96 -1.30 5.19
N ILE A 33 1.62 -1.76 4.13
CA ILE A 33 1.03 -2.67 3.14
C ILE A 33 0.80 -4.04 3.78
N ARG A 34 -0.41 -4.58 3.60
CA ARG A 34 -0.81 -5.89 4.08
C ARG A 34 -1.32 -6.74 2.93
N TRP A 35 -0.72 -7.92 2.78
CA TRP A 35 -1.11 -8.93 1.80
C TRP A 35 -1.61 -10.20 2.49
N ASP A 36 -2.89 -10.57 2.26
CA ASP A 36 -3.53 -11.71 2.93
C ASP A 36 -3.43 -12.98 2.06
N ALA A 37 -2.32 -13.69 2.20
CA ALA A 37 -2.01 -14.94 1.51
C ALA A 37 -1.67 -16.09 2.48
N TRP A 38 -2.29 -16.10 3.66
CA TRP A 38 -1.94 -17.00 4.76
C TRP A 38 -3.12 -17.91 5.15
N ASN A 39 -3.93 -18.30 4.16
CA ASN A 39 -5.22 -18.94 4.37
C ASN A 39 -5.12 -20.46 4.43
N LEU A 40 -5.80 -21.08 5.39
CA LEU A 40 -5.96 -22.53 5.51
C LEU A 40 -7.45 -22.84 5.65
N VAL A 41 -8.11 -23.14 4.54
CA VAL A 41 -9.55 -23.39 4.47
C VAL A 41 -9.83 -24.89 4.53
N ASN A 42 -10.57 -25.34 5.56
CA ASN A 42 -10.89 -26.76 5.74
C ASN A 42 -9.66 -27.69 5.73
N GLY A 43 -8.53 -27.24 6.28
CA GLY A 43 -7.29 -27.98 6.33
C GLY A 43 -6.50 -28.02 5.01
N GLN A 44 -6.87 -27.19 4.02
CA GLN A 44 -6.17 -27.05 2.74
C GLN A 44 -5.81 -25.59 2.51
N TYR A 45 -4.61 -25.35 1.99
CA TYR A 45 -4.22 -24.03 1.51
C TYR A 45 -5.00 -23.67 0.25
N ASP A 46 -5.43 -22.41 0.13
CA ASP A 46 -5.86 -21.91 -1.17
C ASP A 46 -4.66 -21.82 -2.15
N ASP A 47 -4.96 -21.52 -3.41
CA ASP A 47 -3.93 -21.55 -4.46
C ASP A 47 -2.77 -20.59 -4.19
N ILE A 48 -3.02 -19.42 -3.60
CA ILE A 48 -1.97 -18.43 -3.25
C ILE A 48 -1.18 -18.92 -2.04
N SER A 49 -1.87 -19.30 -0.97
CA SER A 49 -1.27 -19.78 0.27
C SER A 49 -0.48 -21.06 0.08
N PHE A 50 -0.87 -21.91 -0.88
CA PHE A 50 -0.12 -23.10 -1.26
C PHE A 50 1.29 -22.75 -1.79
N TYR A 51 1.38 -21.77 -2.69
CA TYR A 51 2.68 -21.33 -3.20
C TYR A 51 3.53 -20.63 -2.15
N LEU A 52 2.89 -19.84 -1.28
CA LEU A 52 3.57 -19.20 -0.14
C LEU A 52 4.12 -20.25 0.84
N HIS A 53 3.31 -21.27 1.18
CA HIS A 53 3.74 -22.41 1.97
C HIS A 53 4.98 -23.08 1.35
N ARG A 54 4.93 -23.37 0.05
CA ARG A 54 6.02 -23.99 -0.69
C ARG A 54 7.30 -23.15 -0.70
N ALA A 55 7.16 -21.83 -0.89
CA ALA A 55 8.27 -20.90 -0.94
C ALA A 55 9.00 -20.78 0.42
N LEU A 56 8.27 -20.83 1.54
CA LEU A 56 8.81 -20.65 2.88
C LEU A 56 9.12 -21.99 3.61
N SER A 57 8.80 -23.13 3.03
CA SER A 57 9.05 -24.46 3.63
C SER A 57 10.53 -24.83 3.77
N PRO A 58 11.49 -24.43 2.91
CA PRO A 58 12.90 -24.71 3.12
C PRO A 58 13.44 -24.07 4.41
N GLU A 59 14.29 -24.78 5.15
CA GLU A 59 14.82 -24.40 6.47
C GLU A 59 15.51 -23.03 6.49
N ASN A 60 16.21 -22.69 5.40
CA ASN A 60 16.88 -21.41 5.24
C ASN A 60 15.93 -20.19 5.26
N PHE A 61 14.62 -20.40 5.13
CA PHE A 61 13.60 -19.35 5.18
C PHE A 61 12.70 -19.41 6.42
N HIS A 62 12.85 -20.39 7.31
CA HIS A 62 11.99 -20.54 8.49
C HIS A 62 12.02 -19.32 9.41
N TYR A 63 13.11 -18.56 9.46
CA TYR A 63 13.21 -17.36 10.28
C TYR A 63 12.19 -16.25 9.88
N ARG A 64 11.64 -16.32 8.67
CA ARG A 64 10.67 -15.33 8.15
C ARG A 64 9.23 -15.64 8.47
N ILE A 65 8.91 -16.90 8.83
CA ILE A 65 7.51 -17.30 9.02
C ILE A 65 6.90 -16.55 10.22
N PRO A 66 5.61 -16.15 10.10
CA PRO A 66 4.96 -15.35 11.12
C PRO A 66 4.72 -16.14 12.41
N PHE A 67 4.47 -15.46 13.50
CA PHE A 67 4.31 -15.99 14.86
C PHE A 67 3.27 -17.11 15.00
N TYR A 68 2.30 -17.18 14.12
CA TYR A 68 1.26 -18.21 14.09
C TYR A 68 1.59 -19.41 13.21
N ALA A 69 2.75 -19.40 12.57
CA ALA A 69 3.23 -20.53 11.80
C ALA A 69 4.06 -21.48 12.67
N SER A 70 4.21 -22.72 12.23
CA SER A 70 4.97 -23.77 12.90
C SER A 70 5.88 -24.51 11.94
N VAL A 71 7.10 -24.83 12.36
CA VAL A 71 8.02 -25.71 11.64
C VAL A 71 7.65 -27.16 11.96
N LEU A 72 7.33 -27.94 10.94
CA LEU A 72 7.02 -29.36 11.06
C LEU A 72 8.24 -30.25 10.75
N SER A 73 9.11 -29.80 9.86
CA SER A 73 10.38 -30.45 9.52
C SER A 73 11.30 -29.44 8.81
N PRO A 74 12.57 -29.75 8.51
CA PRO A 74 13.46 -28.86 7.76
C PRO A 74 12.94 -28.45 6.37
N THR A 75 11.94 -29.15 5.84
CA THR A 75 11.37 -28.88 4.51
C THR A 75 9.85 -28.69 4.53
N ASN A 76 9.28 -28.46 5.72
CA ASN A 76 7.83 -28.32 5.84
C ASN A 76 7.43 -27.42 7.00
N ILE A 77 6.52 -26.50 6.74
CA ILE A 77 5.91 -25.61 7.73
C ILE A 77 4.39 -25.79 7.73
N SER A 78 3.72 -25.20 8.71
CA SER A 78 2.27 -25.08 8.71
C SER A 78 1.89 -23.69 9.21
N PHE A 79 0.85 -23.10 8.65
CA PHE A 79 0.29 -21.84 9.13
C PHE A 79 -1.22 -21.79 8.91
N ASN A 80 -1.87 -20.94 9.70
CA ASN A 80 -3.28 -20.57 9.51
C ASN A 80 -3.49 -19.14 9.99
N GLY A 81 -3.50 -18.20 9.05
CA GLY A 81 -3.79 -16.78 9.28
C GLY A 81 -5.27 -16.44 9.31
N ASP A 82 -6.16 -17.38 8.95
CA ASP A 82 -7.61 -17.19 8.85
C ASP A 82 -8.33 -17.27 10.20
N LEU A 83 -7.66 -17.00 11.29
CA LEU A 83 -8.23 -17.05 12.62
C LEU A 83 -8.47 -15.63 13.14
N GLN A 84 -9.68 -15.38 13.67
CA GLN A 84 -10.00 -14.10 14.32
C GLN A 84 -8.99 -13.75 15.43
N SER A 85 -8.56 -14.74 16.21
CA SER A 85 -7.57 -14.55 17.27
C SER A 85 -6.19 -14.13 16.73
N VAL A 86 -5.81 -14.56 15.54
CA VAL A 86 -4.58 -14.13 14.87
C VAL A 86 -4.71 -12.67 14.44
N MET A 87 -5.79 -12.32 13.75
CA MET A 87 -6.07 -10.94 13.34
C MET A 87 -6.10 -9.98 14.54
N ASP A 88 -6.75 -10.38 15.61
CA ASP A 88 -6.84 -9.59 16.83
C ASP A 88 -5.46 -9.30 17.43
N LEU A 89 -4.57 -10.30 17.46
CA LEU A 89 -3.18 -10.12 17.90
C LEU A 89 -2.38 -9.24 16.95
N GLU A 90 -2.54 -9.41 15.64
CA GLU A 90 -1.86 -8.57 14.65
C GLU A 90 -2.26 -7.09 14.78
N ILE A 91 -3.54 -6.78 15.03
CA ILE A 91 -3.99 -5.42 15.30
C ILE A 91 -3.30 -4.86 16.56
N LEU A 92 -3.21 -5.66 17.63
CA LEU A 92 -2.53 -5.23 18.85
C LEU A 92 -1.02 -4.99 18.62
N PHE A 93 -0.37 -5.84 17.84
CA PHE A 93 1.05 -5.63 17.45
C PHE A 93 1.23 -4.38 16.59
N ALA A 94 0.38 -4.16 15.60
CA ALA A 94 0.43 -2.95 14.77
C ALA A 94 0.21 -1.68 15.60
N LYS A 95 -0.76 -1.71 16.53
CA LYS A 95 -1.01 -0.61 17.47
C LYS A 95 0.17 -0.35 18.39
N HIS A 96 0.78 -1.40 18.93
CA HIS A 96 1.98 -1.29 19.77
C HIS A 96 3.15 -0.66 19.00
N ALA A 97 3.35 -1.04 17.73
CA ALA A 97 4.37 -0.45 16.87
C ALA A 97 4.15 1.05 16.60
N GLY A 98 2.95 1.59 16.81
CA GLY A 98 2.58 2.97 16.48
C GLY A 98 2.13 3.15 15.03
N ILE A 99 1.74 2.07 14.36
CA ILE A 99 1.14 2.09 13.03
C ILE A 99 -0.28 2.67 13.12
N ASP A 100 -0.66 3.50 12.16
CA ASP A 100 -1.95 4.17 12.13
C ASP A 100 -2.96 3.45 11.24
N TYR A 101 -2.51 2.82 10.15
CA TYR A 101 -3.39 2.08 9.24
C TYR A 101 -2.69 0.96 8.48
N TRP A 102 -3.47 -0.05 8.11
CA TRP A 102 -3.10 -1.01 7.09
C TRP A 102 -3.67 -0.63 5.73
N ALA A 103 -2.85 -0.77 4.68
CA ALA A 103 -3.29 -0.73 3.29
C ALA A 103 -3.44 -2.18 2.80
N PHE A 104 -4.70 -2.65 2.73
CA PHE A 104 -5.01 -4.01 2.30
C PHE A 104 -4.91 -4.13 0.80
N ASP A 105 -4.10 -5.07 0.34
CA ASP A 105 -4.12 -5.52 -1.04
C ASP A 105 -5.46 -6.18 -1.39
N THR A 106 -6.10 -5.70 -2.46
CA THR A 106 -7.43 -6.17 -2.84
C THR A 106 -7.38 -7.24 -3.92
N TYR A 107 -6.38 -8.13 -3.87
CA TYR A 107 -6.35 -9.27 -4.76
C TYR A 107 -7.67 -10.05 -4.68
N CYS A 108 -8.15 -10.50 -5.85
CA CYS A 108 -9.31 -11.37 -5.94
C CYS A 108 -10.61 -10.82 -5.33
N GLN A 109 -10.70 -9.51 -5.17
CA GLN A 109 -11.94 -8.77 -5.13
C GLN A 109 -12.97 -9.19 -4.06
N PHE A 110 -12.53 -9.23 -2.82
CA PHE A 110 -13.34 -9.14 -1.60
C PHE A 110 -14.80 -9.63 -1.71
N GLY A 111 -15.03 -10.94 -1.92
CA GLY A 111 -16.37 -11.52 -1.82
C GLY A 111 -17.40 -11.05 -2.83
N ILE A 112 -17.00 -10.34 -3.88
CA ILE A 112 -17.91 -10.01 -4.96
C ILE A 112 -18.17 -11.29 -5.75
N ASN A 113 -19.40 -11.79 -5.64
CA ASN A 113 -19.82 -12.96 -6.36
C ASN A 113 -19.99 -12.63 -7.85
N CYS A 114 -19.04 -13.02 -8.68
CA CYS A 114 -19.08 -12.86 -10.13
C CYS A 114 -20.03 -13.87 -10.83
N THR A 115 -21.00 -14.47 -10.13
CA THR A 115 -21.94 -15.44 -10.69
C THR A 115 -23.03 -14.83 -11.58
N THR A 116 -23.17 -13.52 -11.61
CA THR A 116 -24.12 -12.82 -12.49
C THR A 116 -23.42 -12.40 -13.77
N ASN A 117 -24.13 -12.33 -14.89
CA ASN A 117 -23.71 -12.00 -16.26
C ASN A 117 -22.91 -10.69 -16.40
N ASN A 118 -21.99 -10.37 -15.49
CA ASN A 118 -21.10 -9.25 -15.56
C ASN A 118 -19.92 -9.61 -16.47
N THR A 119 -19.88 -9.05 -17.65
CA THR A 119 -18.86 -9.29 -18.68
C THR A 119 -17.45 -9.00 -18.14
N TYR A 120 -17.31 -8.00 -17.27
CA TYR A 120 -16.04 -7.64 -16.66
C TYR A 120 -15.53 -8.72 -15.69
N CYS A 121 -16.36 -9.18 -14.75
CA CYS A 121 -16.03 -10.29 -13.88
C CYS A 121 -15.59 -11.51 -14.68
N THR A 122 -16.32 -11.85 -15.73
CA THR A 122 -16.00 -13.01 -16.58
C THR A 122 -14.68 -12.82 -17.31
N GLN A 123 -14.41 -11.64 -17.87
CA GLN A 123 -13.16 -11.32 -18.56
C GLN A 123 -11.96 -11.27 -17.59
N TYR A 124 -12.13 -10.62 -16.44
CA TYR A 124 -11.09 -10.55 -15.42
C TYR A 124 -10.69 -11.95 -14.92
N TYR A 125 -11.66 -12.79 -14.57
CA TYR A 125 -11.40 -14.18 -14.16
C TYR A 125 -10.84 -15.05 -15.28
N GLN A 126 -11.19 -14.79 -16.54
CA GLN A 126 -10.62 -15.51 -17.69
C GLN A 126 -9.19 -15.09 -18.00
N GLN A 127 -8.84 -13.81 -17.83
CA GLN A 127 -7.50 -13.28 -18.11
C GLN A 127 -6.51 -13.53 -16.98
N THR A 128 -6.95 -13.47 -15.73
CA THR A 128 -6.10 -13.75 -14.56
C THR A 128 -5.99 -15.25 -14.27
N SER A 129 -6.48 -16.11 -15.17
CA SER A 129 -6.66 -17.54 -14.95
C SER A 129 -7.24 -17.80 -13.55
N ASN A 130 -8.47 -18.24 -13.43
CA ASN A 130 -9.20 -18.62 -12.19
C ASN A 130 -8.39 -19.39 -11.13
N GLN A 131 -7.12 -19.60 -11.40
CA GLN A 131 -6.19 -20.43 -10.69
C GLN A 131 -5.62 -19.78 -9.44
N TYR A 132 -5.62 -18.42 -9.36
CA TYR A 132 -4.91 -17.67 -8.32
C TYR A 132 -5.80 -16.82 -7.42
N CYS A 133 -7.10 -16.82 -7.67
CA CYS A 133 -8.03 -16.15 -6.77
C CYS A 133 -8.66 -17.15 -5.80
N PRO A 134 -8.49 -17.00 -4.49
CA PRO A 134 -9.17 -17.83 -3.52
C PRO A 134 -10.67 -17.76 -3.76
N ARG A 135 -11.33 -18.93 -3.71
CA ARG A 135 -12.79 -19.02 -3.92
C ARG A 135 -13.60 -18.25 -2.89
N ASN A 136 -12.94 -17.78 -1.82
CA ASN A 136 -13.55 -17.00 -0.76
C ASN A 136 -12.60 -15.82 -0.41
N PRO A 137 -12.90 -14.64 -0.92
CA PRO A 137 -11.98 -13.52 -0.91
C PRO A 137 -11.95 -12.79 0.42
N ALA A 138 -10.85 -12.11 0.66
CA ALA A 138 -10.64 -11.14 1.73
C ALA A 138 -10.85 -11.65 3.15
N TYR A 139 -10.35 -12.82 3.46
CA TYR A 139 -10.34 -13.29 4.84
C TYR A 139 -9.75 -12.24 5.78
N GLY A 140 -8.56 -11.70 5.48
CA GLY A 140 -7.89 -10.74 6.32
C GLY A 140 -8.71 -9.46 6.55
N LEU A 141 -9.24 -8.83 5.50
CA LEU A 141 -10.08 -7.63 5.67
C LEU A 141 -11.37 -7.95 6.43
N ASN A 142 -12.03 -9.08 6.14
CA ASN A 142 -13.25 -9.47 6.86
C ASN A 142 -12.99 -9.76 8.34
N LEU A 143 -11.85 -10.40 8.66
CA LEU A 143 -11.43 -10.63 10.04
C LEU A 143 -11.12 -9.31 10.74
N TYR A 144 -10.45 -8.37 10.04
CA TYR A 144 -10.20 -7.02 10.56
C TYR A 144 -11.52 -6.28 10.84
N LEU A 145 -12.46 -6.27 9.89
CA LEU A 145 -13.75 -5.58 10.02
C LEU A 145 -14.62 -6.15 11.16
N SER A 146 -14.48 -7.44 11.47
CA SER A 146 -15.20 -8.13 12.57
C SER A 146 -14.44 -8.11 13.90
N SER A 147 -13.18 -7.62 13.93
CA SER A 147 -12.38 -7.59 15.14
C SER A 147 -12.94 -6.63 16.19
N VAL A 148 -12.91 -7.05 17.45
CA VAL A 148 -13.24 -6.20 18.61
C VAL A 148 -12.18 -5.10 18.82
N TYR A 149 -11.01 -5.25 18.24
CA TYR A 149 -9.89 -4.30 18.29
C TYR A 149 -9.83 -3.39 17.06
N LYS A 150 -10.75 -3.49 16.10
CA LYS A 150 -10.77 -2.69 14.87
C LYS A 150 -10.56 -1.19 15.13
N SER A 151 -11.14 -0.65 16.18
CA SER A 151 -11.04 0.78 16.52
C SER A 151 -9.63 1.27 16.89
N LEU A 152 -8.67 0.37 17.07
CA LEU A 152 -7.28 0.71 17.40
C LEU A 152 -6.42 1.04 16.19
N LEU A 153 -6.84 0.65 14.99
CA LEU A 153 -6.06 0.74 13.75
C LEU A 153 -7.00 1.08 12.58
N ASN A 154 -6.65 2.08 11.78
CA ASN A 154 -7.41 2.38 10.57
C ASN A 154 -7.04 1.41 9.43
N PHE A 155 -7.79 1.48 8.32
CA PHE A 155 -7.49 0.74 7.12
C PHE A 155 -7.72 1.56 5.85
N THR A 156 -7.05 1.20 4.78
CA THR A 156 -7.31 1.64 3.42
C THR A 156 -7.14 0.47 2.46
N LEU A 157 -7.34 0.72 1.17
CA LEU A 157 -7.26 -0.30 0.13
C LEU A 157 -6.17 0.06 -0.88
N ILE A 158 -5.46 -0.98 -1.33
CA ILE A 158 -4.68 -0.95 -2.56
C ILE A 158 -5.53 -1.66 -3.62
N LEU A 159 -6.16 -0.88 -4.49
CA LEU A 159 -6.95 -1.39 -5.61
C LEU A 159 -6.00 -1.96 -6.66
N LEU A 160 -6.40 -3.04 -7.31
CA LEU A 160 -5.52 -3.75 -8.24
C LEU A 160 -6.09 -3.80 -9.65
N GLY A 161 -5.21 -3.53 -10.62
CA GLY A 161 -5.52 -3.59 -12.03
C GLY A 161 -6.78 -2.79 -12.37
N SER A 162 -7.55 -3.26 -13.32
CA SER A 162 -8.80 -2.63 -13.78
C SER A 162 -10.02 -2.94 -12.89
N SER A 163 -9.86 -3.62 -11.77
CA SER A 163 -10.99 -3.91 -10.86
C SER A 163 -11.81 -2.68 -10.46
N PRO A 164 -11.21 -1.52 -10.15
CA PRO A 164 -11.99 -0.33 -9.80
C PRO A 164 -12.70 0.30 -10.97
N CYS A 165 -12.60 -0.27 -12.17
CA CYS A 165 -13.32 0.23 -13.36
C CYS A 165 -14.73 -0.37 -13.48
N ASP A 166 -15.02 -1.46 -12.78
CA ASP A 166 -16.35 -2.03 -12.69
C ASP A 166 -17.22 -1.32 -11.65
N VAL A 167 -18.45 -1.02 -12.04
CA VAL A 167 -19.42 -0.28 -11.22
C VAL A 167 -19.76 -1.01 -9.91
N THR A 168 -19.80 -2.34 -9.94
CA THR A 168 -20.12 -3.18 -8.78
C THR A 168 -18.98 -3.09 -7.75
N PHE A 169 -17.74 -3.19 -8.23
CA PHE A 169 -16.57 -3.04 -7.35
C PHE A 169 -16.45 -1.62 -6.81
N GLN A 170 -16.71 -0.60 -7.65
CA GLN A 170 -16.75 0.78 -7.18
C GLN A 170 -17.74 0.98 -6.03
N GLN A 171 -18.94 0.37 -6.11
CA GLN A 171 -19.92 0.49 -5.03
C GLN A 171 -19.43 -0.16 -3.75
N HIS A 172 -18.82 -1.34 -3.84
CA HIS A 172 -18.23 -2.02 -2.69
C HIS A 172 -17.12 -1.18 -2.03
N TYR A 173 -16.22 -0.59 -2.82
CA TYR A 173 -15.18 0.31 -2.29
C TYR A 173 -15.77 1.56 -1.65
N ILE A 174 -16.84 2.14 -2.23
CA ILE A 174 -17.55 3.28 -1.64
C ILE A 174 -18.17 2.90 -0.29
N ASP A 175 -18.75 1.70 -0.18
CA ASP A 175 -19.35 1.24 1.08
C ASP A 175 -18.29 1.02 2.16
N LEU A 176 -17.11 0.49 1.81
CA LEU A 176 -15.97 0.39 2.72
C LEU A 176 -15.45 1.78 3.15
N MET A 177 -15.38 2.75 2.24
CA MET A 177 -14.96 4.13 2.56
C MET A 177 -15.88 4.86 3.55
N LYS A 178 -17.11 4.36 3.78
CA LYS A 178 -18.04 4.91 4.80
C LYS A 178 -17.73 4.40 6.21
N ASP A 179 -16.89 3.38 6.35
CA ASP A 179 -16.49 2.87 7.67
C ASP A 179 -15.71 3.95 8.43
N SER A 180 -16.01 4.12 9.72
CA SER A 180 -15.37 5.12 10.57
C SER A 180 -13.86 4.94 10.74
N GLN A 181 -13.34 3.73 10.50
CA GLN A 181 -11.92 3.40 10.54
C GLN A 181 -11.26 3.48 9.16
N PHE A 182 -11.98 3.87 8.11
CA PHE A 182 -11.35 4.07 6.82
C PHE A 182 -10.36 5.24 6.88
N GLN A 183 -9.11 5.02 6.47
CA GLN A 183 -8.07 6.05 6.55
C GLN A 183 -8.42 7.25 5.67
N THR A 184 -8.32 8.43 6.24
CA THR A 184 -8.55 9.70 5.55
C THR A 184 -7.34 10.61 5.63
N VAL A 185 -7.20 11.51 4.66
CA VAL A 185 -6.18 12.55 4.58
C VAL A 185 -6.81 13.89 4.23
N LEU A 186 -6.07 14.99 4.35
CA LEU A 186 -6.50 16.33 3.91
C LEU A 186 -7.94 16.69 4.30
N GLY A 187 -8.19 16.63 5.60
CA GLY A 187 -9.49 17.05 6.15
C GLY A 187 -10.62 16.08 5.85
N GLY A 188 -10.33 14.78 5.73
CA GLY A 188 -11.33 13.71 5.66
C GLY A 188 -11.60 13.16 4.25
N ARG A 189 -10.67 13.32 3.31
CA ARG A 189 -10.71 12.65 2.00
C ARG A 189 -10.31 11.18 2.20
N PRO A 190 -11.14 10.17 1.81
CA PRO A 190 -10.74 8.78 1.85
C PRO A 190 -9.46 8.55 1.05
N LEU A 191 -8.46 7.87 1.65
CA LEU A 191 -7.19 7.53 0.99
C LEU A 191 -7.35 6.21 0.23
N LEU A 192 -6.93 6.16 -1.03
CA LEU A 192 -6.93 4.95 -1.87
C LEU A 192 -5.63 4.88 -2.65
N TYR A 193 -5.11 3.66 -2.80
CA TYR A 193 -4.00 3.35 -3.69
C TYR A 193 -4.48 2.54 -4.89
N LEU A 194 -3.78 2.63 -6.02
CA LEU A 194 -3.97 1.80 -7.21
C LEU A 194 -2.62 1.23 -7.61
N PHE A 195 -2.54 -0.08 -7.76
CA PHE A 195 -1.34 -0.82 -8.14
C PHE A 195 -1.63 -1.78 -9.29
N GLN A 196 -0.58 -2.22 -10.00
CA GLN A 196 -0.67 -3.12 -11.16
C GLN A 196 -1.64 -2.62 -12.24
N PHE A 197 -1.66 -1.31 -12.49
CA PHE A 197 -2.48 -0.69 -13.53
C PHE A 197 -1.58 -0.29 -14.71
N ASP A 198 -1.45 -1.16 -15.67
CA ASP A 198 -0.62 -1.00 -16.86
C ASP A 198 -1.42 -0.61 -18.12
N ASN A 199 -0.79 -0.66 -19.29
CA ASN A 199 -1.45 -0.36 -20.56
C ASN A 199 -2.60 -1.34 -20.90
N ALA A 200 -2.47 -2.62 -20.52
CA ALA A 200 -3.51 -3.61 -20.76
C ALA A 200 -4.72 -3.32 -19.87
N GLU A 201 -4.49 -3.05 -18.59
CA GLU A 201 -5.51 -2.67 -17.62
C GLU A 201 -6.20 -1.35 -17.99
N ALA A 202 -5.43 -0.35 -18.44
CA ALA A 202 -5.98 0.92 -18.93
C ALA A 202 -6.87 0.74 -20.16
N ASN A 203 -6.49 -0.15 -21.08
CA ASN A 203 -7.32 -0.47 -22.25
C ASN A 203 -8.64 -1.16 -21.85
N LEU A 204 -8.59 -2.09 -20.91
CA LEU A 204 -9.78 -2.76 -20.36
C LEU A 204 -10.71 -1.78 -19.64
N CYS A 205 -10.13 -0.87 -18.86
CA CYS A 205 -10.87 0.09 -18.03
C CYS A 205 -11.62 1.13 -18.88
N GLY A 206 -10.95 1.80 -19.80
CA GLY A 206 -11.50 2.95 -20.49
C GLY A 206 -11.03 3.11 -21.93
N GLY A 207 -10.44 2.09 -22.55
CA GLY A 207 -9.83 2.20 -23.88
C GLY A 207 -8.54 3.01 -23.89
N GLY A 208 -7.78 2.98 -22.79
CA GLY A 208 -6.52 3.66 -22.57
C GLY A 208 -6.54 4.62 -21.38
N TRP A 209 -5.37 5.21 -21.07
CA TRP A 209 -5.15 6.01 -19.86
C TRP A 209 -6.13 7.18 -19.70
N LEU A 210 -6.38 7.97 -20.74
CA LEU A 210 -7.31 9.11 -20.67
C LEU A 210 -8.75 8.66 -20.47
N GLY A 211 -9.17 7.58 -21.15
CA GLY A 211 -10.51 7.02 -20.97
C GLY A 211 -10.68 6.44 -19.55
N SER A 212 -9.66 5.81 -19.01
CA SER A 212 -9.65 5.36 -17.63
C SER A 212 -9.77 6.53 -16.64
N GLY A 213 -9.13 7.67 -16.94
CA GLY A 213 -9.29 8.91 -16.15
C GLY A 213 -10.75 9.35 -16.05
N LEU A 214 -11.53 9.24 -17.13
CA LEU A 214 -12.97 9.52 -17.10
C LEU A 214 -13.75 8.52 -16.23
N VAL A 215 -13.35 7.25 -16.21
CA VAL A 215 -13.95 6.24 -15.31
C VAL A 215 -13.68 6.57 -13.86
N PHE A 216 -12.44 6.89 -13.49
CA PHE A 216 -12.09 7.29 -12.13
C PHE A 216 -12.74 8.61 -11.71
N GLN A 217 -12.91 9.56 -12.63
CA GLN A 217 -13.67 10.77 -12.35
C GLN A 217 -15.13 10.45 -11.98
N LYS A 218 -15.79 9.54 -12.70
CA LYS A 218 -17.15 9.07 -12.38
C LYS A 218 -17.20 8.35 -11.03
N PHE A 219 -16.19 7.54 -10.71
CA PHE A 219 -16.05 6.89 -9.40
C PHE A 219 -16.00 7.92 -8.27
N ARG A 220 -15.15 8.96 -8.40
CA ARG A 220 -15.08 10.07 -7.42
C ARG A 220 -16.44 10.77 -7.27
N GLN A 221 -17.10 11.10 -8.39
CA GLN A 221 -18.42 11.74 -8.36
C GLN A 221 -19.46 10.87 -7.65
N ARG A 222 -19.43 9.55 -7.87
CA ARG A 222 -20.30 8.60 -7.18
C ARG A 222 -20.04 8.59 -5.68
N ALA A 223 -18.79 8.57 -5.25
CA ALA A 223 -18.41 8.63 -3.84
C ALA A 223 -18.93 9.94 -3.19
N ILE A 224 -18.74 11.07 -3.86
CA ILE A 224 -19.21 12.39 -3.39
C ILE A 224 -20.74 12.41 -3.29
N SER A 225 -21.46 11.88 -4.29
CA SER A 225 -22.94 11.85 -4.28
C SER A 225 -23.51 11.00 -3.15
N GLN A 226 -22.71 10.09 -2.57
CA GLN A 226 -23.07 9.28 -1.42
C GLN A 226 -22.57 9.86 -0.08
N GLY A 227 -22.15 11.13 -0.06
CA GLY A 227 -21.80 11.87 1.17
C GLY A 227 -20.33 11.80 1.57
N LEU A 228 -19.48 11.14 0.80
CA LEU A 228 -18.05 11.12 1.06
C LEU A 228 -17.37 12.41 0.54
N LYS A 229 -16.25 12.79 1.12
CA LYS A 229 -15.35 13.74 0.48
C LYS A 229 -14.68 13.10 -0.73
N ASN A 230 -14.21 13.94 -1.66
CA ASN A 230 -13.52 13.47 -2.86
C ASN A 230 -12.33 12.56 -2.48
N PRO A 231 -12.32 11.27 -2.86
CA PRO A 231 -11.24 10.36 -2.51
C PRO A 231 -9.86 10.90 -2.94
N TYR A 232 -8.86 10.73 -2.11
CA TYR A 232 -7.46 11.00 -2.42
C TYR A 232 -6.85 9.74 -3.00
N MET A 233 -6.53 9.78 -4.30
CA MET A 233 -6.08 8.60 -5.04
C MET A 233 -4.60 8.68 -5.37
N VAL A 234 -3.87 7.62 -5.08
CA VAL A 234 -2.42 7.49 -5.23
C VAL A 234 -2.13 6.37 -6.23
N LEU A 235 -1.42 6.67 -7.32
CA LEU A 235 -0.96 5.63 -8.26
C LEU A 235 0.38 5.08 -7.80
N MET A 236 0.54 3.76 -7.82
CA MET A 236 1.78 3.06 -7.47
C MET A 236 2.41 2.45 -8.72
N ASP A 237 3.68 2.81 -8.99
CA ASP A 237 4.51 2.23 -10.04
C ASP A 237 5.98 2.47 -9.69
N PHE A 238 6.89 1.70 -10.24
CA PHE A 238 8.31 1.70 -9.89
C PHE A 238 9.07 2.92 -10.44
N ASN A 239 8.69 3.43 -11.62
CA ASN A 239 9.38 4.54 -12.27
C ASN A 239 8.67 5.87 -12.03
N VAL A 240 9.35 6.82 -11.40
CA VAL A 240 8.81 8.13 -10.99
C VAL A 240 8.22 8.92 -12.17
N ALA A 241 8.94 9.03 -13.29
CA ALA A 241 8.47 9.82 -14.43
C ALA A 241 7.24 9.18 -15.09
N THR A 242 7.24 7.86 -15.22
CA THR A 242 6.14 7.09 -15.79
C THR A 242 4.91 7.17 -14.91
N VAL A 243 5.04 6.92 -13.60
CA VAL A 243 3.90 6.96 -12.66
C VAL A 243 3.30 8.37 -12.58
N GLN A 244 4.11 9.42 -12.60
CA GLN A 244 3.61 10.81 -12.61
C GLN A 244 2.84 11.13 -13.88
N SER A 245 3.33 10.69 -15.03
CA SER A 245 2.63 10.85 -16.32
C SER A 245 1.27 10.15 -16.30
N HIS A 246 1.25 8.89 -15.87
CA HIS A 246 0.03 8.09 -15.80
C HIS A 246 -0.96 8.64 -14.74
N ALA A 247 -0.49 9.03 -13.56
CA ALA A 247 -1.31 9.64 -12.52
C ALA A 247 -1.99 10.92 -13.03
N SER A 248 -1.26 11.73 -13.80
CA SER A 248 -1.83 12.95 -14.43
C SER A 248 -2.94 12.63 -15.42
N MET A 249 -2.77 11.59 -16.27
CA MET A 249 -3.80 11.14 -17.21
C MET A 249 -5.04 10.56 -16.51
N LEU A 250 -4.84 9.89 -15.38
CA LEU A 250 -5.93 9.34 -14.56
C LEU A 250 -6.64 10.40 -13.70
N GLY A 251 -6.04 11.60 -13.54
CA GLY A 251 -6.53 12.63 -12.62
C GLY A 251 -6.32 12.24 -11.14
N PHE A 252 -5.26 11.50 -10.83
CA PHE A 252 -4.91 11.11 -9.47
C PHE A 252 -4.18 12.24 -8.74
N ASP A 253 -4.24 12.20 -7.40
CA ASP A 253 -3.72 13.28 -6.55
C ASP A 253 -2.23 13.14 -6.29
N ALA A 254 -1.70 11.92 -6.18
CA ALA A 254 -0.32 11.64 -5.82
C ALA A 254 0.20 10.34 -6.45
N ILE A 255 1.50 10.16 -6.32
CA ILE A 255 2.21 8.94 -6.73
C ILE A 255 2.85 8.24 -5.53
N SER A 256 3.12 6.94 -5.69
CA SER A 256 3.90 6.13 -4.77
C SER A 256 4.54 4.96 -5.53
N THR A 257 5.19 4.05 -4.81
CA THR A 257 5.56 2.73 -5.32
C THR A 257 5.19 1.66 -4.30
N TYR A 258 4.99 0.43 -4.76
CA TYR A 258 4.63 -0.69 -3.89
C TYR A 258 5.86 -1.20 -3.12
N ALA A 259 6.95 -1.44 -3.83
CA ALA A 259 8.23 -1.92 -3.33
C ALA A 259 9.39 -1.29 -4.12
N LEU A 260 10.61 -1.57 -3.73
CA LEU A 260 11.83 -1.22 -4.48
C LEU A 260 12.67 -2.47 -4.73
N PRO A 261 12.34 -3.24 -5.79
CA PRO A 261 13.11 -4.40 -6.20
C PRO A 261 14.56 -4.04 -6.56
N GLY A 262 15.49 -4.96 -6.30
CA GLY A 262 16.90 -4.77 -6.63
C GLY A 262 17.85 -5.62 -5.78
N GLY A 263 19.08 -5.16 -5.69
CA GLY A 263 20.14 -5.88 -5.00
C GLY A 263 21.02 -6.70 -5.95
N THR A 264 21.78 -7.62 -5.39
CA THR A 264 22.67 -8.55 -6.11
C THR A 264 22.43 -9.99 -5.65
N ILE A 265 22.94 -10.97 -6.41
CA ILE A 265 22.83 -12.40 -6.06
C ILE A 265 23.50 -12.70 -4.72
N ASP A 266 24.61 -12.04 -4.43
CA ASP A 266 25.36 -12.20 -3.17
C ASP A 266 24.76 -11.42 -1.99
N GLY A 267 23.72 -10.63 -2.24
CA GLY A 267 23.09 -9.75 -1.24
C GLY A 267 23.75 -8.37 -1.18
N THR A 268 22.96 -7.34 -1.35
CA THR A 268 23.38 -5.94 -1.20
C THR A 268 23.08 -5.45 0.22
N PRO A 269 23.95 -4.70 0.90
CA PRO A 269 23.66 -4.12 2.20
C PRO A 269 22.35 -3.31 2.20
N PHE A 270 21.57 -3.40 3.29
CA PHE A 270 20.26 -2.73 3.39
C PHE A 270 20.35 -1.20 3.22
N VAL A 271 21.46 -0.59 3.61
CA VAL A 271 21.68 0.86 3.44
C VAL A 271 21.52 1.30 1.98
N GLU A 272 21.81 0.45 1.00
CA GLU A 272 21.60 0.77 -0.42
C GLU A 272 20.12 0.77 -0.80
N LEU A 273 19.30 -0.06 -0.16
CA LEU A 273 17.84 0.02 -0.31
C LEU A 273 17.27 1.31 0.33
N LEU A 274 17.81 1.71 1.49
CA LEU A 274 17.48 2.99 2.10
C LEU A 274 17.84 4.16 1.17
N HIS A 275 19.04 4.16 0.59
CA HIS A 275 19.45 5.18 -0.40
C HIS A 275 18.53 5.17 -1.64
N SER A 276 18.13 4.00 -2.12
CA SER A 276 17.18 3.88 -3.24
C SER A 276 15.82 4.49 -2.91
N ALA A 277 15.33 4.31 -1.69
CA ALA A 277 14.09 4.94 -1.23
C ALA A 277 14.22 6.47 -1.18
N GLN A 278 15.31 6.98 -0.61
CA GLN A 278 15.59 8.43 -0.57
C GLN A 278 15.71 9.02 -1.97
N GLN A 279 16.37 8.34 -2.90
CA GLN A 279 16.48 8.77 -4.31
C GLN A 279 15.11 8.79 -4.99
N TRP A 280 14.24 7.80 -4.74
CA TRP A 280 12.89 7.79 -5.27
C TRP A 280 12.09 9.00 -4.78
N TRP A 281 12.12 9.29 -3.47
CA TRP A 281 11.44 10.45 -2.88
C TRP A 281 11.97 11.77 -3.46
N GLN A 282 13.30 11.92 -3.52
CA GLN A 282 13.91 13.13 -4.06
C GLN A 282 13.57 13.32 -5.55
N SER A 283 13.61 12.25 -6.35
CA SER A 283 13.25 12.32 -7.77
C SER A 283 11.80 12.74 -7.98
N ALA A 284 10.88 12.27 -7.15
CA ALA A 284 9.48 12.67 -7.21
C ALA A 284 9.30 14.14 -6.77
N HIS A 285 10.02 14.57 -5.73
CA HIS A 285 10.02 15.98 -5.29
C HIS A 285 10.57 16.92 -6.37
N ASP A 286 11.67 16.57 -7.01
CA ASP A 286 12.36 17.41 -8.00
C ASP A 286 11.52 17.69 -9.25
N ILE A 287 10.65 16.74 -9.64
CA ILE A 287 9.68 16.95 -10.74
C ILE A 287 8.37 17.62 -10.26
N GLY A 288 8.27 18.00 -8.98
CA GLY A 288 7.08 18.62 -8.39
C GLY A 288 5.89 17.69 -8.21
N ALA A 289 6.09 16.36 -8.24
CA ALA A 289 5.02 15.40 -8.02
C ALA A 289 4.59 15.39 -6.56
N LYS A 290 3.27 15.34 -6.32
CA LYS A 290 2.74 14.99 -5.01
C LYS A 290 2.93 13.50 -4.78
N MET A 291 3.33 13.10 -3.56
CA MET A 291 3.64 11.71 -3.28
C MET A 291 3.22 11.24 -1.90
N VAL A 292 3.11 9.92 -1.76
CA VAL A 292 3.19 9.19 -0.50
C VAL A 292 4.51 8.43 -0.51
N PRO A 293 5.50 8.79 0.32
CA PRO A 293 6.79 8.10 0.36
C PRO A 293 6.63 6.63 0.73
N ILE A 294 7.37 5.75 0.06
CA ILE A 294 7.51 4.33 0.43
C ILE A 294 8.70 4.15 1.39
N ALA A 295 8.54 3.31 2.40
CA ALA A 295 9.63 2.85 3.26
C ALA A 295 9.76 1.31 3.14
N PRO A 296 10.63 0.79 2.26
CA PRO A 296 10.78 -0.65 2.08
C PRO A 296 11.60 -1.26 3.21
N THR A 297 11.03 -2.22 3.96
CA THR A 297 11.74 -2.93 5.04
C THR A 297 12.63 -4.06 4.54
N GLY A 298 12.71 -4.25 3.25
CA GLY A 298 13.55 -5.23 2.57
C GLY A 298 13.06 -5.52 1.16
N TRP A 299 13.89 -6.21 0.41
CA TRP A 299 13.54 -6.92 -0.81
C TRP A 299 14.42 -8.16 -0.89
N ASP A 300 13.84 -9.35 -0.76
CA ASP A 300 14.53 -10.62 -0.81
C ASP A 300 13.60 -11.72 -1.30
N PRO A 301 13.40 -11.84 -2.62
CA PRO A 301 12.47 -12.78 -3.22
C PRO A 301 13.05 -14.19 -3.37
N ARG A 302 14.20 -14.52 -2.77
CA ARG A 302 14.83 -15.85 -2.88
C ARG A 302 13.89 -17.02 -2.56
N PRO A 303 12.96 -16.95 -1.59
CA PRO A 303 11.97 -18.00 -1.40
C PRO A 303 11.17 -18.32 -2.67
N ARG A 304 10.78 -17.29 -3.43
CA ARG A 304 10.04 -17.43 -4.69
C ARG A 304 10.96 -17.77 -5.87
N ALA A 305 12.21 -17.32 -5.86
CA ALA A 305 13.20 -17.69 -6.87
C ALA A 305 13.55 -19.18 -6.79
N GLU A 306 13.73 -19.73 -5.58
CA GLU A 306 14.02 -21.16 -5.34
C GLU A 306 12.77 -22.04 -5.52
N ASN A 307 11.58 -21.55 -5.18
CA ASN A 307 10.29 -22.24 -5.31
C ASN A 307 9.30 -21.35 -6.07
N PRO A 308 9.39 -21.31 -7.41
CA PRO A 308 8.67 -20.37 -8.24
C PRO A 308 7.17 -20.32 -8.00
N VAL A 309 6.64 -19.09 -7.94
CA VAL A 309 5.21 -18.80 -7.91
C VAL A 309 4.72 -18.47 -9.33
N PRO A 310 3.44 -18.73 -9.67
CA PRO A 310 3.01 -18.63 -11.06
C PRO A 310 2.65 -17.22 -11.54
N TRP A 311 2.54 -16.24 -10.63
CA TRP A 311 2.12 -14.88 -10.97
C TRP A 311 3.27 -13.89 -11.19
N VAL A 312 4.52 -14.28 -10.86
CA VAL A 312 5.71 -13.46 -11.06
C VAL A 312 6.94 -14.35 -11.25
N ILE A 313 7.88 -13.90 -12.06
CA ILE A 313 9.21 -14.53 -12.18
C ILE A 313 10.18 -13.66 -11.37
N GLU A 314 10.74 -14.25 -10.32
CA GLU A 314 11.68 -13.59 -9.43
C GLU A 314 13.10 -14.13 -9.65
N GLY A 315 14.08 -13.24 -9.57
CA GLY A 315 15.49 -13.57 -9.48
C GLY A 315 15.97 -13.74 -8.04
N PRO A 316 17.22 -14.21 -7.84
CA PRO A 316 17.83 -14.34 -6.52
C PRO A 316 18.44 -13.03 -6.00
N GLU A 317 18.39 -11.94 -6.76
CA GLU A 317 18.90 -10.64 -6.38
C GLU A 317 18.14 -10.11 -5.15
N HIS A 318 18.88 -9.70 -4.13
CA HIS A 318 18.28 -9.31 -2.87
C HIS A 318 19.10 -8.28 -2.09
N TYR A 319 18.44 -7.64 -1.11
CA TYR A 319 19.09 -6.89 -0.04
C TYR A 319 19.18 -7.74 1.21
N ILE A 320 20.26 -7.53 1.97
CA ILE A 320 20.44 -8.15 3.29
C ILE A 320 19.34 -7.62 4.24
N GLN A 321 18.85 -8.49 5.12
CA GLN A 321 17.87 -8.13 6.14
C GLN A 321 18.36 -6.93 6.96
N PRO A 322 17.51 -5.91 7.21
CA PRO A 322 17.91 -4.74 7.98
C PRO A 322 18.23 -5.09 9.43
N SER A 323 19.25 -4.43 9.97
CA SER A 323 19.41 -4.28 11.40
C SER A 323 18.32 -3.38 11.99
N VAL A 324 18.21 -3.35 13.31
CA VAL A 324 17.29 -2.46 14.03
C VAL A 324 17.60 -0.99 13.74
N GLU A 325 18.89 -0.65 13.73
CA GLU A 325 19.38 0.71 13.48
C GLU A 325 19.08 1.17 12.05
N GLU A 326 19.26 0.29 11.07
CA GLU A 326 18.96 0.59 9.66
C GLU A 326 17.46 0.79 9.43
N LEU A 327 16.62 -0.06 10.07
CA LEU A 327 15.15 0.13 10.02
C LEU A 327 14.74 1.46 10.67
N GLN A 328 15.33 1.81 11.81
CA GLN A 328 15.07 3.10 12.47
C GLN A 328 15.46 4.27 11.57
N GLU A 329 16.63 4.19 10.93
CA GLU A 329 17.10 5.26 10.05
C GLU A 329 16.20 5.44 8.84
N LEU A 330 15.75 4.35 8.21
CA LEU A 330 14.79 4.40 7.11
C LEU A 330 13.52 5.16 7.51
N ILE A 331 12.90 4.80 8.64
CA ILE A 331 11.64 5.40 9.08
C ILE A 331 11.85 6.87 9.49
N ARG A 332 12.92 7.17 10.23
CA ARG A 332 13.26 8.56 10.61
C ARG A 332 13.50 9.44 9.38
N SER A 333 14.26 8.96 8.41
CA SER A 333 14.52 9.72 7.19
C SER A 333 13.23 9.98 6.40
N GLY A 334 12.32 9.01 6.35
CA GLY A 334 10.99 9.19 5.73
C GLY A 334 10.14 10.23 6.44
N ILE A 335 10.06 10.20 7.76
CA ILE A 335 9.35 11.21 8.56
C ILE A 335 9.98 12.60 8.36
N ASN A 336 11.31 12.70 8.44
CA ASN A 336 12.02 13.96 8.22
C ASN A 336 11.77 14.52 6.81
N PHE A 337 11.72 13.65 5.79
CA PHE A 337 11.40 14.05 4.42
C PHE A 337 9.98 14.63 4.32
N ILE A 338 8.99 14.02 4.96
CA ILE A 338 7.62 14.55 5.02
C ILE A 338 7.59 15.93 5.68
N CYS A 339 8.28 16.09 6.82
CA CYS A 339 8.36 17.35 7.54
C CYS A 339 9.00 18.46 6.72
N GLN A 340 10.05 18.13 5.97
CA GLN A 340 10.78 19.08 5.14
C GLN A 340 9.99 19.48 3.89
N TYR A 341 9.29 18.54 3.26
CA TYR A 341 8.65 18.70 1.94
C TYR A 341 7.13 18.57 1.99
N ASN A 342 6.50 19.22 2.97
CA ASN A 342 5.08 19.12 3.25
C ASN A 342 4.15 19.53 2.09
N GLN A 343 4.64 20.29 1.10
CA GLN A 343 3.87 20.67 -0.09
C GLN A 343 3.79 19.52 -1.11
N THR A 344 4.84 18.72 -1.26
CA THR A 344 4.86 17.54 -2.13
C THR A 344 4.39 16.28 -1.41
N VAL A 345 4.49 16.22 -0.08
CA VAL A 345 3.90 15.18 0.74
C VAL A 345 2.65 15.71 1.47
N GLU A 346 1.73 16.32 0.73
CA GLU A 346 0.57 17.03 1.30
C GLU A 346 -0.36 16.13 2.13
N ALA A 347 -0.43 14.83 1.81
CA ALA A 347 -1.23 13.85 2.54
C ALA A 347 -0.68 13.55 3.94
N GLN A 348 0.54 14.01 4.28
CA GLN A 348 1.22 13.82 5.57
C GLN A 348 1.17 12.35 6.03
N THR A 349 1.52 11.44 5.11
CA THR A 349 1.55 10.00 5.37
C THR A 349 2.72 9.35 4.65
N ILE A 350 3.25 8.28 5.23
CA ILE A 350 4.23 7.36 4.64
C ILE A 350 3.62 5.97 4.60
N ILE A 351 4.00 5.16 3.62
CA ILE A 351 3.59 3.76 3.54
C ILE A 351 4.80 2.84 3.64
N ILE A 352 4.72 1.82 4.48
CA ILE A 352 5.81 0.85 4.71
C ILE A 352 5.50 -0.43 3.92
N TYR A 353 6.46 -0.94 3.18
CA TYR A 353 6.44 -2.27 2.58
C TYR A 353 7.34 -3.19 3.40
N ALA A 354 6.83 -4.20 4.13
CA ALA A 354 5.44 -4.54 4.28
C ALA A 354 5.16 -5.17 5.65
N TRP A 355 3.86 -5.41 5.96
CA TRP A 355 3.48 -6.10 7.19
C TRP A 355 3.87 -7.58 7.13
N ASN A 356 3.43 -8.30 6.10
CA ASN A 356 3.44 -9.77 6.05
C ASN A 356 3.84 -10.39 4.70
N GLU A 357 4.59 -9.66 3.86
CA GLU A 357 5.16 -10.15 2.59
C GLU A 357 6.41 -11.02 2.81
N CYS A 358 6.32 -12.03 3.68
CA CYS A 358 7.46 -12.80 4.16
C CYS A 358 8.21 -13.60 3.08
N SER A 359 7.61 -13.84 1.91
CA SER A 359 8.26 -14.50 0.78
C SER A 359 9.00 -13.55 -0.18
N GLU A 360 8.77 -12.22 -0.03
CA GLU A 360 9.41 -11.17 -0.84
C GLU A 360 10.36 -10.29 -0.04
N THR A 361 10.16 -10.17 1.28
CA THR A 361 11.03 -9.38 2.13
C THR A 361 11.47 -10.12 3.37
N SER A 362 12.74 -10.03 3.69
CA SER A 362 13.31 -10.53 4.95
C SER A 362 13.00 -9.62 6.14
N GLY A 363 12.49 -8.41 5.89
CA GLY A 363 12.20 -7.38 6.89
C GLY A 363 10.72 -7.17 7.19
N SER A 364 9.82 -8.12 6.86
CA SER A 364 8.40 -8.01 7.22
C SER A 364 8.22 -7.64 8.69
N LEU A 365 7.29 -6.69 8.96
CA LEU A 365 7.08 -6.16 10.31
C LEU A 365 6.31 -7.11 11.23
N ILE A 366 5.53 -8.04 10.66
CA ILE A 366 4.82 -9.04 11.46
C ILE A 366 5.80 -9.80 12.36
N PRO A 367 5.48 -10.05 13.63
CA PRO A 367 6.33 -10.89 14.48
C PRO A 367 6.64 -12.22 13.81
N SER A 368 7.91 -12.55 13.67
CA SER A 368 8.39 -13.74 12.96
C SER A 368 9.23 -14.65 13.85
N MET A 369 9.46 -15.86 13.39
CA MET A 369 10.30 -16.82 14.15
C MET A 369 11.72 -16.28 14.39
N GLY A 370 12.30 -15.56 13.43
CA GLY A 370 13.67 -15.03 13.57
C GLY A 370 13.76 -13.75 14.38
N ASN A 371 12.79 -12.85 14.23
CA ASN A 371 12.85 -11.52 14.82
C ASN A 371 11.96 -11.36 16.06
N GLY A 372 11.05 -12.31 16.33
CA GLY A 372 10.03 -12.10 17.37
C GLY A 372 9.33 -10.75 17.18
N THR A 373 9.26 -9.94 18.23
CA THR A 373 8.66 -8.59 18.21
C THR A 373 9.67 -7.46 17.95
N LEU A 374 10.93 -7.78 17.63
CA LEU A 374 12.03 -6.82 17.59
C LEU A 374 11.75 -5.59 16.74
N TYR A 375 11.19 -5.76 15.53
CA TYR A 375 10.90 -4.64 14.63
C TYR A 375 9.74 -3.78 15.14
N ILE A 376 8.65 -4.39 15.64
CA ILE A 376 7.54 -3.63 16.24
C ILE A 376 7.98 -2.87 17.50
N ASP A 377 8.77 -3.49 18.38
CA ASP A 377 9.31 -2.83 19.58
C ASP A 377 10.26 -1.69 19.22
N THR A 378 10.94 -1.81 18.10
CA THR A 378 11.79 -0.75 17.56
C THR A 378 10.95 0.42 17.04
N LEU A 379 9.93 0.15 16.24
CA LEU A 379 9.03 1.17 15.72
C LEU A 379 8.29 1.91 16.85
N SER A 380 7.85 1.22 17.89
CA SER A 380 7.17 1.83 19.04
C SER A 380 7.99 2.92 19.75
N LYS A 381 9.32 2.85 19.65
CA LYS A 381 10.24 3.83 20.24
C LYS A 381 10.47 5.06 19.37
N ILE A 382 10.30 4.92 18.05
CA ILE A 382 10.61 5.99 17.09
C ILE A 382 9.37 6.65 16.48
N LEU A 383 8.26 5.94 16.36
CA LEU A 383 7.05 6.48 15.73
C LEU A 383 6.32 7.58 16.53
N PRO A 384 6.58 7.85 17.83
CA PRO A 384 6.13 9.09 18.47
C PRO A 384 6.84 10.36 17.99
N MET A 385 7.65 10.31 16.92
CA MET A 385 8.30 11.51 16.35
C MET A 385 7.28 12.44 15.69
N TYR A 386 7.42 13.73 16.00
CA TYR A 386 6.65 14.81 15.40
C TYR A 386 7.52 15.65 14.46
N CYS A 387 6.91 16.28 13.50
CA CYS A 387 7.55 17.36 12.78
C CYS A 387 7.74 18.56 13.74
#